data_7f132e4c3dacc96808d6880469d4e77b
#
_entry.id   7f132e4c3dacc96808d6880469d4e77b
#
_cell.length_a   1.000
_cell.length_b   1.000
_cell.length_c   1.000
_cell.angle_alpha   90.00
_cell.angle_beta   90.00
_cell.angle_gamma   90.00
#
_symmetry.space_group_name_H-M   'P 1'
#
loop_
_entity.id
_entity.type
_entity.pdbx_description
1 polymer ?
#
loop_
_entity_poly.entity_id
_entity_poly.type
_entity_poly.pdbx_seq_one_letter_code
_entity_poly.pdbx_strand_id
1 'polypeptide(L)'
;VTNKVVPFTEFASCYDNFMLKCVDYENWVKYIEKIFKNFKIKPKTILDLACGTGIPTILFAKRGYRMIGVDLSNAMLEVLQKKSREYDITTYQTDIRDFTLPEPVDAAICLYDSINYLLTGDDLKRCFQCIRVALKKNGLFVFDMNTSYGLSVFWGNRETIREAGNIHSIWQNVYDEKTEISTLHLTCYIKNENRSFEETHQERGYQLPYVQALLQDSGFTEVKFYHHGTFSPPTDLTVRVMVVAK
;
A
#
# COMPACT_ATOMS: atom_id res chain seq x y z
N VAL A 1 -11.90 28.84 -3.10
CA VAL A 1 -12.66 27.67 -3.59
C VAL A 1 -11.70 26.48 -3.57
N THR A 2 -12.03 25.45 -2.79
CA THR A 2 -11.20 24.24 -2.69
C THR A 2 -11.51 23.35 -3.90
N ASN A 3 -10.47 22.90 -4.62
CA ASN A 3 -10.65 22.04 -5.79
C ASN A 3 -10.73 20.59 -5.37
N LYS A 4 -11.80 19.87 -5.76
CA LYS A 4 -11.88 18.42 -5.65
C LYS A 4 -11.04 17.77 -6.75
N VAL A 5 -10.15 16.89 -6.35
CA VAL A 5 -9.22 16.23 -7.28
C VAL A 5 -9.21 14.71 -7.07
N VAL A 6 -8.67 13.99 -8.04
CA VAL A 6 -8.50 12.54 -7.96
C VAL A 6 -7.49 12.21 -6.86
N PRO A 7 -7.74 11.16 -6.05
CA PRO A 7 -6.81 10.72 -5.02
C PRO A 7 -5.37 10.56 -5.51
N PHE A 8 -4.42 10.95 -4.66
CA PHE A 8 -2.98 10.84 -4.93
C PHE A 8 -2.48 11.67 -6.13
N THR A 9 -3.20 12.74 -6.52
CA THR A 9 -2.73 13.68 -7.54
C THR A 9 -2.06 14.91 -6.90
N GLU A 10 -2.83 15.76 -6.26
CA GLU A 10 -2.30 16.95 -5.59
C GLU A 10 -1.54 16.59 -4.30
N PHE A 11 -2.03 15.57 -3.57
CA PHE A 11 -1.39 15.08 -2.35
C PHE A 11 0.01 14.49 -2.60
N ALA A 12 0.31 14.01 -3.81
CA ALA A 12 1.63 13.47 -4.17
C ALA A 12 2.77 14.44 -3.85
N SER A 13 2.55 15.74 -4.07
CA SER A 13 3.57 16.79 -3.84
C SER A 13 3.97 16.96 -2.36
N CYS A 14 3.11 16.57 -1.44
CA CYS A 14 3.30 16.75 -0.01
C CYS A 14 3.24 15.44 0.80
N TYR A 15 2.99 14.31 0.13
CA TYR A 15 2.83 13.00 0.75
C TYR A 15 4.01 12.64 1.68
N ASP A 16 5.23 12.76 1.19
CA ASP A 16 6.43 12.40 1.96
C ASP A 16 6.57 13.24 3.24
N ASN A 17 6.15 14.52 3.21
CA ASN A 17 6.23 15.41 4.37
C ASN A 17 5.38 14.91 5.56
N PHE A 18 4.26 14.26 5.29
CA PHE A 18 3.43 13.63 6.30
C PHE A 18 3.93 12.25 6.68
N MET A 19 4.18 11.42 5.67
CA MET A 19 4.39 9.99 5.88
C MET A 19 5.70 9.69 6.59
N LEU A 20 6.78 10.41 6.28
CA LEU A 20 8.08 10.25 6.94
C LEU A 20 8.08 10.63 8.43
N LYS A 21 7.05 11.39 8.88
CA LYS A 21 6.88 11.71 10.31
C LYS A 21 6.07 10.66 11.08
N CYS A 22 5.25 9.90 10.37
CA CYS A 22 4.26 9.00 10.96
C CYS A 22 4.65 7.53 10.86
N VAL A 23 5.52 7.18 9.90
CA VAL A 23 5.82 5.78 9.54
C VAL A 23 7.32 5.54 9.59
N ASP A 24 7.73 4.55 10.37
CA ASP A 24 9.10 4.04 10.39
C ASP A 24 9.30 3.02 9.27
N TYR A 25 9.44 3.53 8.04
CA TYR A 25 9.65 2.72 6.84
C TYR A 25 10.91 1.84 6.90
N GLU A 26 11.96 2.29 7.60
CA GLU A 26 13.16 1.49 7.81
C GLU A 26 12.86 0.19 8.57
N ASN A 27 12.06 0.27 9.62
CA ASN A 27 11.63 -0.92 10.35
C ASN A 27 10.66 -1.79 9.55
N TRP A 28 9.82 -1.20 8.69
CA TRP A 28 8.97 -1.98 7.79
C TRP A 28 9.81 -2.80 6.82
N VAL A 29 10.79 -2.19 6.16
CA VAL A 29 11.69 -2.88 5.24
C VAL A 29 12.45 -4.00 5.94
N LYS A 30 13.03 -3.74 7.13
CA LYS A 30 13.69 -4.77 7.95
C LYS A 30 12.75 -5.92 8.33
N TYR A 31 11.48 -5.62 8.61
CA TYR A 31 10.48 -6.63 8.92
C TYR A 31 10.19 -7.52 7.70
N ILE A 32 10.04 -6.94 6.51
CA ILE A 32 9.83 -7.68 5.27
C ILE A 32 11.05 -8.54 4.93
N GLU A 33 12.29 -8.05 5.13
CA GLU A 33 13.49 -8.85 4.96
C GLU A 33 13.54 -10.06 5.92
N LYS A 34 13.03 -9.90 7.16
CA LYS A 34 12.86 -11.03 8.09
C LYS A 34 11.81 -12.04 7.58
N ILE A 35 10.71 -11.56 6.95
CA ILE A 35 9.74 -12.43 6.29
C ILE A 35 10.42 -13.22 5.18
N PHE A 36 11.17 -12.58 4.27
CA PHE A 36 11.92 -13.27 3.21
C PHE A 36 12.84 -14.36 3.77
N LYS A 37 13.56 -14.06 4.86
CA LYS A 37 14.41 -15.04 5.53
C LYS A 37 13.62 -16.21 6.11
N ASN A 38 12.49 -15.97 6.77
CA ASN A 38 11.65 -17.00 7.37
C ASN A 38 11.05 -17.94 6.31
N PHE A 39 10.67 -17.38 5.14
CA PHE A 39 10.16 -18.14 4.00
C PHE A 39 11.27 -18.69 3.10
N LYS A 40 12.54 -18.55 3.52
CA LYS A 40 13.74 -19.08 2.85
C LYS A 40 13.86 -18.63 1.40
N ILE A 41 13.47 -17.40 1.10
CA ILE A 41 13.69 -16.78 -0.21
C ILE A 41 14.83 -15.75 -0.12
N LYS A 42 15.51 -15.55 -1.25
CA LYS A 42 16.55 -14.52 -1.43
C LYS A 42 16.22 -13.76 -2.71
N PRO A 43 15.26 -12.84 -2.65
CA PRO A 43 14.85 -12.10 -3.84
C PRO A 43 16.00 -11.25 -4.36
N LYS A 44 16.09 -11.15 -5.68
CA LYS A 44 16.96 -10.19 -6.39
C LYS A 44 16.13 -9.06 -6.97
N THR A 45 14.94 -9.40 -7.48
CA THR A 45 14.01 -8.46 -8.08
C THR A 45 12.71 -8.46 -7.28
N ILE A 46 12.27 -7.29 -6.84
CA ILE A 46 11.04 -7.08 -6.07
C ILE A 46 10.11 -6.15 -6.86
N LEU A 47 8.85 -6.56 -7.02
CA LEU A 47 7.76 -5.72 -7.50
C LEU A 47 7.12 -5.00 -6.31
N ASP A 48 7.00 -3.68 -6.39
CA ASP A 48 6.28 -2.85 -5.43
C ASP A 48 4.99 -2.33 -6.06
N LEU A 49 3.86 -2.85 -5.62
CA LEU A 49 2.52 -2.55 -6.13
C LEU A 49 1.94 -1.35 -5.37
N ALA A 50 1.33 -0.41 -6.11
CA ALA A 50 0.90 0.88 -5.58
C ALA A 50 2.05 1.57 -4.84
N CYS A 51 3.20 1.66 -5.50
CA CYS A 51 4.46 2.09 -4.90
C CYS A 51 4.47 3.58 -4.49
N GLY A 52 3.51 4.36 -4.93
CA GLY A 52 3.36 5.77 -4.61
C GLY A 52 4.61 6.58 -4.92
N THR A 53 5.01 7.42 -3.97
CA THR A 53 6.25 8.22 -4.04
C THR A 53 7.53 7.38 -3.85
N GLY A 54 7.39 6.07 -3.61
CA GLY A 54 8.49 5.10 -3.59
C GLY A 54 9.37 5.14 -2.34
N ILE A 55 8.87 5.54 -1.18
CA ILE A 55 9.71 5.52 0.04
C ILE A 55 10.23 4.09 0.31
N PRO A 56 9.38 3.04 0.42
CA PRO A 56 9.88 1.67 0.58
C PRO A 56 10.70 1.18 -0.61
N THR A 57 10.27 1.50 -1.84
CA THR A 57 10.95 1.12 -3.09
C THR A 57 12.41 1.55 -3.07
N ILE A 58 12.67 2.84 -2.74
CA ILE A 58 14.03 3.40 -2.64
C ILE A 58 14.82 2.74 -1.51
N LEU A 59 14.19 2.46 -0.37
CA LEU A 59 14.85 1.80 0.76
C LEU A 59 15.28 0.37 0.42
N PHE A 60 14.49 -0.39 -0.34
CA PHE A 60 14.90 -1.69 -0.87
C PHE A 60 16.01 -1.55 -1.92
N ALA A 61 15.91 -0.59 -2.83
CA ALA A 61 16.96 -0.35 -3.83
C ALA A 61 18.32 -0.01 -3.19
N LYS A 62 18.32 0.82 -2.13
CA LYS A 62 19.52 1.11 -1.31
C LYS A 62 20.15 -0.13 -0.69
N ARG A 63 19.39 -1.19 -0.48
CA ARG A 63 19.86 -2.49 0.04
C ARG A 63 20.31 -3.46 -1.05
N GLY A 64 20.33 -3.01 -2.32
CA GLY A 64 20.83 -3.76 -3.47
C GLY A 64 19.78 -4.63 -4.17
N TYR A 65 18.49 -4.44 -3.88
CA TYR A 65 17.42 -5.08 -4.65
C TYR A 65 17.16 -4.31 -5.95
N ARG A 66 16.94 -5.01 -7.05
CA ARG A 66 16.34 -4.44 -8.25
C ARG A 66 14.86 -4.26 -8.01
N MET A 67 14.34 -3.05 -8.21
CA MET A 67 12.96 -2.73 -7.92
C MET A 67 12.16 -2.45 -9.20
N ILE A 68 10.92 -2.95 -9.21
CA ILE A 68 9.91 -2.59 -10.20
C ILE A 68 8.77 -1.97 -9.42
N GLY A 69 8.47 -0.70 -9.69
CA GLY A 69 7.35 0.01 -9.07
C GLY A 69 6.19 0.13 -10.04
N VAL A 70 4.98 -0.17 -9.60
CA VAL A 70 3.76 0.11 -10.34
C VAL A 70 2.81 0.97 -9.51
N ASP A 71 2.23 1.99 -10.12
CA ASP A 71 1.23 2.85 -9.50
C ASP A 71 0.27 3.39 -10.56
N LEU A 72 -0.96 3.66 -10.15
CA LEU A 72 -1.96 4.27 -11.03
C LEU A 72 -1.72 5.78 -11.19
N SER A 73 -1.20 6.44 -10.16
CA SER A 73 -0.97 7.89 -10.13
C SER A 73 0.35 8.26 -10.80
N ASN A 74 0.28 8.93 -11.95
CA ASN A 74 1.47 9.50 -12.60
C ASN A 74 2.17 10.52 -11.70
N ALA A 75 1.41 11.32 -10.95
CA ALA A 75 1.96 12.32 -10.03
C ALA A 75 2.84 11.69 -8.94
N MET A 76 2.40 10.54 -8.40
CA MET A 76 3.20 9.76 -7.45
C MET A 76 4.49 9.24 -8.09
N LEU A 77 4.39 8.65 -9.29
CA LEU A 77 5.55 8.11 -10.02
C LEU A 77 6.57 9.21 -10.39
N GLU A 78 6.11 10.40 -10.76
CA GLU A 78 7.03 11.52 -11.01
C GLU A 78 7.84 11.92 -9.77
N VAL A 79 7.24 11.86 -8.58
CA VAL A 79 7.96 12.09 -7.32
C VAL A 79 8.99 10.99 -7.10
N LEU A 80 8.61 9.72 -7.28
CA LEU A 80 9.53 8.59 -7.19
C LEU A 80 10.70 8.74 -8.15
N GLN A 81 10.44 8.99 -9.43
CA GLN A 81 11.48 9.10 -10.47
C GLN A 81 12.48 10.24 -10.19
N LYS A 82 12.00 11.37 -9.67
CA LYS A 82 12.88 12.49 -9.27
C LYS A 82 13.84 12.10 -8.15
N LYS A 83 13.40 11.26 -7.19
CA LYS A 83 14.18 10.84 -6.02
C LYS A 83 15.11 9.64 -6.28
N SER A 84 14.87 8.87 -7.34
CA SER A 84 15.44 7.53 -7.51
C SER A 84 16.43 7.39 -8.68
N ARG A 85 16.90 8.49 -9.25
CA ARG A 85 17.75 8.51 -10.48
C ARG A 85 19.04 7.68 -10.40
N GLU A 86 19.54 7.45 -9.19
CA GLU A 86 20.79 6.71 -8.94
C GLU A 86 20.57 5.21 -8.60
N TYR A 87 19.29 4.76 -8.57
CA TYR A 87 18.95 3.39 -8.17
C TYR A 87 18.40 2.58 -9.34
N ASP A 88 18.56 1.26 -9.29
CA ASP A 88 17.98 0.32 -10.27
C ASP A 88 16.48 0.14 -9.99
N ILE A 89 15.68 1.13 -10.38
CA ILE A 89 14.23 1.18 -10.23
C ILE A 89 13.59 1.43 -11.59
N THR A 90 12.76 0.49 -12.03
CA THR A 90 11.91 0.63 -13.22
C THR A 90 10.48 0.92 -12.76
N THR A 91 9.78 1.87 -13.38
CA THR A 91 8.40 2.22 -13.01
C THR A 91 7.44 2.06 -14.17
N TYR A 92 6.21 1.62 -13.88
CA TYR A 92 5.12 1.55 -14.85
C TYR A 92 3.87 2.22 -14.26
N GLN A 93 3.25 3.10 -15.05
CA GLN A 93 1.94 3.66 -14.71
C GLN A 93 0.88 2.65 -15.15
N THR A 94 0.30 1.92 -14.21
CA THR A 94 -0.71 0.90 -14.49
C THR A 94 -1.56 0.59 -13.27
N ASP A 95 -2.73 -0.01 -13.49
CA ASP A 95 -3.61 -0.51 -12.44
C ASP A 95 -3.09 -1.86 -11.92
N ILE A 96 -3.04 -2.02 -10.60
CA ILE A 96 -2.62 -3.28 -9.97
C ILE A 96 -3.56 -4.46 -10.26
N ARG A 97 -4.76 -4.20 -10.80
CA ARG A 97 -5.74 -5.20 -11.24
C ARG A 97 -5.53 -5.67 -12.68
N ASP A 98 -4.68 -4.97 -13.44
CA ASP A 98 -4.49 -5.23 -14.87
C ASP A 98 -3.09 -4.77 -15.32
N PHE A 99 -2.09 -5.56 -15.00
CA PHE A 99 -0.71 -5.31 -15.41
C PHE A 99 -0.01 -6.59 -15.84
N THR A 100 1.03 -6.42 -16.64
CA THR A 100 1.94 -7.50 -17.03
C THR A 100 3.39 -7.01 -16.92
N LEU A 101 4.28 -7.91 -16.55
CA LEU A 101 5.72 -7.64 -16.51
C LEU A 101 6.43 -8.38 -17.64
N PRO A 102 7.53 -7.82 -18.20
CA PRO A 102 8.34 -8.51 -19.21
C PRO A 102 8.93 -9.83 -18.68
N GLU A 103 9.30 -9.88 -17.41
CA GLU A 103 9.86 -11.05 -16.74
C GLU A 103 9.29 -11.22 -15.35
N PRO A 104 9.09 -12.46 -14.88
CA PRO A 104 8.62 -12.71 -13.52
C PRO A 104 9.64 -12.31 -12.45
N VAL A 105 9.15 -11.86 -11.29
CA VAL A 105 9.94 -11.38 -10.16
C VAL A 105 10.05 -12.42 -9.04
N ASP A 106 11.02 -12.22 -8.13
CA ASP A 106 11.25 -13.13 -7.00
C ASP A 106 10.28 -12.88 -5.85
N ALA A 107 9.88 -11.62 -5.66
CA ALA A 107 8.92 -11.22 -4.64
C ALA A 107 8.06 -10.05 -5.14
N ALA A 108 6.86 -9.93 -4.59
CA ALA A 108 6.00 -8.76 -4.75
C ALA A 108 5.64 -8.23 -3.36
N ILE A 109 5.56 -6.93 -3.23
CA ILE A 109 5.08 -6.23 -2.03
C ILE A 109 3.95 -5.28 -2.41
N CYS A 110 3.00 -5.07 -1.50
CA CYS A 110 1.98 -4.03 -1.61
C CYS A 110 1.76 -3.47 -0.22
N LEU A 111 2.27 -2.28 0.03
CA LEU A 111 2.42 -1.76 1.39
C LEU A 111 1.50 -0.59 1.65
N TYR A 112 1.27 -0.36 2.93
CA TYR A 112 0.51 0.75 3.44
C TYR A 112 -0.95 0.74 2.98
N ASP A 113 -1.65 -0.39 3.31
CA ASP A 113 -3.10 -0.59 3.09
C ASP A 113 -3.59 -0.38 1.65
N SER A 114 -2.70 -0.30 0.67
CA SER A 114 -3.08 -0.09 -0.73
C SER A 114 -4.06 -1.14 -1.27
N ILE A 115 -4.03 -2.37 -0.74
CA ILE A 115 -4.98 -3.44 -1.07
C ILE A 115 -6.42 -3.07 -0.65
N ASN A 116 -6.60 -2.29 0.41
CA ASN A 116 -7.93 -1.87 0.87
C ASN A 116 -8.65 -0.92 -0.11
N TYR A 117 -7.92 -0.29 -1.03
CA TYR A 117 -8.50 0.53 -2.11
C TYR A 117 -9.23 -0.30 -3.18
N LEU A 118 -9.06 -1.61 -3.19
CA LEU A 118 -9.84 -2.54 -4.02
C LEU A 118 -11.17 -2.81 -3.32
N LEU A 119 -12.22 -2.09 -3.72
CA LEU A 119 -13.49 -2.04 -3.00
C LEU A 119 -14.40 -3.24 -3.26
N THR A 120 -14.06 -4.11 -4.22
CA THR A 120 -14.85 -5.31 -4.53
C THR A 120 -14.00 -6.58 -4.45
N GLY A 121 -14.64 -7.72 -4.12
CA GLY A 121 -13.96 -9.02 -4.10
C GLY A 121 -13.42 -9.42 -5.47
N ASP A 122 -14.11 -9.02 -6.55
CA ASP A 122 -13.67 -9.30 -7.92
C ASP A 122 -12.40 -8.50 -8.26
N ASP A 123 -12.31 -7.24 -7.85
CA ASP A 123 -11.09 -6.43 -8.02
C ASP A 123 -9.92 -7.04 -7.24
N LEU A 124 -10.18 -7.46 -6.00
CA LEU A 124 -9.17 -8.10 -5.16
C LEU A 124 -8.67 -9.41 -5.80
N LYS A 125 -9.58 -10.24 -6.32
CA LYS A 125 -9.25 -11.48 -7.04
C LYS A 125 -8.43 -11.21 -8.29
N ARG A 126 -8.83 -10.25 -9.13
CA ARG A 126 -8.07 -9.85 -10.33
C ARG A 126 -6.66 -9.41 -9.98
N CYS A 127 -6.51 -8.57 -8.94
CA CYS A 127 -5.21 -8.14 -8.46
C CYS A 127 -4.34 -9.33 -8.06
N PHE A 128 -4.85 -10.27 -7.25
CA PHE A 128 -4.11 -11.45 -6.83
C PHE A 128 -3.71 -12.35 -7.99
N GLN A 129 -4.56 -12.50 -9.02
CA GLN A 129 -4.25 -13.23 -10.24
C GLN A 129 -3.10 -12.58 -11.01
N CYS A 130 -3.14 -11.25 -11.22
CA CYS A 130 -2.04 -10.52 -11.85
C CYS A 130 -0.72 -10.70 -11.10
N ILE A 131 -0.75 -10.60 -9.77
CA ILE A 131 0.43 -10.78 -8.93
C ILE A 131 0.96 -12.22 -9.04
N ARG A 132 0.07 -13.23 -9.04
CA ARG A 132 0.49 -14.63 -9.16
C ARG A 132 1.20 -14.90 -10.48
N VAL A 133 0.72 -14.31 -11.57
CA VAL A 133 1.35 -14.40 -12.90
C VAL A 133 2.70 -13.67 -12.92
N ALA A 134 2.81 -12.53 -12.25
CA ALA A 134 4.04 -11.75 -12.17
C ALA A 134 5.13 -12.40 -11.32
N LEU A 135 4.77 -13.36 -10.45
CA LEU A 135 5.72 -14.04 -9.57
C LEU A 135 6.31 -15.30 -10.21
N LYS A 136 7.61 -15.54 -9.98
CA LYS A 136 8.25 -16.84 -10.24
C LYS A 136 7.56 -17.96 -9.45
N LYS A 137 7.81 -19.21 -9.84
CA LYS A 137 7.17 -20.42 -9.26
C LYS A 137 7.18 -20.47 -7.72
N ASN A 138 8.23 -20.01 -7.07
CA ASN A 138 8.35 -19.99 -5.60
C ASN A 138 8.43 -18.55 -5.07
N GLY A 139 7.94 -17.60 -5.85
CA GLY A 139 7.92 -16.20 -5.44
C GLY A 139 7.00 -15.96 -4.27
N LEU A 140 7.22 -14.87 -3.56
CA LEU A 140 6.48 -14.51 -2.36
C LEU A 140 5.76 -13.19 -2.57
N PHE A 141 4.49 -13.14 -2.20
CA PHE A 141 3.71 -11.91 -2.10
C PHE A 141 3.56 -11.51 -0.64
N VAL A 142 3.94 -10.28 -0.31
CA VAL A 142 3.83 -9.72 1.05
C VAL A 142 3.05 -8.41 0.96
N PHE A 143 1.96 -8.30 1.71
CA PHE A 143 1.18 -7.09 1.75
C PHE A 143 0.60 -6.85 3.13
N ASP A 144 0.30 -5.60 3.46
CA ASP A 144 -0.48 -5.27 4.62
C ASP A 144 -1.86 -4.77 4.26
N MET A 145 -2.79 -4.90 5.18
CA MET A 145 -4.13 -4.38 5.05
C MET A 145 -4.73 -4.01 6.40
N ASN A 146 -5.54 -2.96 6.41
CA ASN A 146 -6.41 -2.64 7.51
C ASN A 146 -7.51 -3.70 7.62
N THR A 147 -7.80 -4.15 8.84
CA THR A 147 -8.93 -5.04 9.10
C THR A 147 -10.24 -4.24 9.16
N SER A 148 -11.40 -4.92 9.10
CA SER A 148 -12.69 -4.27 9.35
C SER A 148 -12.73 -3.61 10.73
N TYR A 149 -12.14 -4.25 11.77
CA TYR A 149 -11.97 -3.64 13.10
C TYR A 149 -11.09 -2.37 13.04
N GLY A 150 -9.98 -2.40 12.32
CA GLY A 150 -9.10 -1.24 12.14
C GLY A 150 -9.82 -0.06 11.51
N LEU A 151 -10.58 -0.30 10.43
CA LEU A 151 -11.31 0.75 9.73
C LEU A 151 -12.51 1.28 10.53
N SER A 152 -13.26 0.39 11.21
CA SER A 152 -14.47 0.79 11.95
C SER A 152 -14.19 1.42 13.30
N VAL A 153 -13.22 0.90 14.06
CA VAL A 153 -12.99 1.29 15.46
C VAL A 153 -11.76 2.20 15.60
N PHE A 154 -10.62 1.81 15.01
CA PHE A 154 -9.39 2.58 15.18
C PHE A 154 -9.40 3.87 14.34
N TRP A 155 -9.72 3.79 13.06
CA TRP A 155 -9.94 4.97 12.22
C TRP A 155 -11.32 5.57 12.47
N GLY A 156 -12.37 4.76 12.46
CA GLY A 156 -13.74 5.06 12.88
C GLY A 156 -14.32 6.34 12.27
N ASN A 157 -15.30 6.91 12.96
CA ASN A 157 -15.90 8.19 12.60
C ASN A 157 -15.20 9.31 13.39
N ARG A 158 -14.08 9.81 12.88
CA ARG A 158 -13.28 10.85 13.56
C ARG A 158 -12.68 11.86 12.62
N GLU A 159 -12.44 13.04 13.16
CA GLU A 159 -11.65 14.08 12.53
C GLU A 159 -10.27 14.18 13.18
N THR A 160 -9.25 14.35 12.37
CA THR A 160 -7.88 14.57 12.85
C THR A 160 -7.26 15.71 12.05
N ILE A 161 -6.65 16.66 12.74
CA ILE A 161 -5.88 17.74 12.13
C ILE A 161 -4.41 17.38 12.18
N ARG A 162 -3.71 17.54 11.06
CA ARG A 162 -2.27 17.26 10.96
C ARG A 162 -1.54 18.42 10.33
N GLU A 163 -0.34 18.69 10.82
CA GLU A 163 0.54 19.71 10.29
C GLU A 163 1.90 19.13 9.88
N ALA A 164 2.39 19.55 8.70
CA ALA A 164 3.69 19.17 8.18
C ALA A 164 4.33 20.36 7.46
N GLY A 165 5.19 21.10 8.16
CA GLY A 165 5.80 22.33 7.63
C GLY A 165 4.76 23.41 7.32
N ASN A 166 4.64 23.80 6.05
CA ASN A 166 3.66 24.76 5.55
C ASN A 166 2.29 24.16 5.20
N ILE A 167 2.09 22.85 5.45
CA ILE A 167 0.87 22.14 5.10
C ILE A 167 0.04 21.94 6.35
N HIS A 168 -1.22 22.35 6.29
CA HIS A 168 -2.26 22.07 7.26
C HIS A 168 -3.30 21.17 6.62
N SER A 169 -3.68 20.07 7.26
CA SER A 169 -4.64 19.12 6.70
C SER A 169 -5.68 18.67 7.70
N ILE A 170 -6.89 18.47 7.21
CA ILE A 170 -8.05 17.95 7.95
C ILE A 170 -8.40 16.59 7.36
N TRP A 171 -8.45 15.57 8.21
CA TRP A 171 -8.71 14.18 7.87
C TRP A 171 -10.01 13.76 8.53
N GLN A 172 -11.09 13.68 7.75
CA GLN A 172 -12.41 13.27 8.25
C GLN A 172 -12.73 11.86 7.76
N ASN A 173 -12.75 10.90 8.68
CA ASN A 173 -13.10 9.51 8.39
C ASN A 173 -14.58 9.27 8.69
N VAL A 174 -15.25 8.58 7.78
CA VAL A 174 -16.63 8.09 7.91
C VAL A 174 -16.67 6.62 7.56
N TYR A 175 -17.13 5.77 8.47
CA TYR A 175 -17.26 4.33 8.25
C TYR A 175 -18.72 3.93 8.05
N ASP A 176 -19.00 3.21 6.98
CA ASP A 176 -20.31 2.61 6.70
C ASP A 176 -20.27 1.11 7.04
N GLU A 177 -21.00 0.73 8.08
CA GLU A 177 -21.07 -0.66 8.57
C GLU A 177 -21.72 -1.62 7.57
N LYS A 178 -22.60 -1.14 6.68
CA LYS A 178 -23.30 -2.00 5.71
C LYS A 178 -22.42 -2.42 4.55
N THR A 179 -21.57 -1.51 4.10
CA THR A 179 -20.65 -1.74 2.97
C THR A 179 -19.26 -2.14 3.43
N GLU A 180 -18.95 -1.99 4.73
CA GLU A 180 -17.60 -2.14 5.32
C GLU A 180 -16.57 -1.18 4.68
N ILE A 181 -17.04 -0.02 4.19
CA ILE A 181 -16.19 0.99 3.55
C ILE A 181 -15.94 2.15 4.52
N SER A 182 -14.66 2.47 4.69
CA SER A 182 -14.20 3.72 5.30
C SER A 182 -13.96 4.75 4.21
N THR A 183 -14.56 5.92 4.35
CA THR A 183 -14.33 7.07 3.45
C THR A 183 -13.58 8.14 4.22
N LEU A 184 -12.40 8.51 3.72
CA LEU A 184 -11.62 9.63 4.21
C LEU A 184 -11.84 10.84 3.29
N HIS A 185 -12.33 11.93 3.83
CA HIS A 185 -12.32 13.25 3.21
C HIS A 185 -11.07 14.00 3.71
N LEU A 186 -10.13 14.21 2.81
CA LEU A 186 -8.87 14.91 3.08
C LEU A 186 -8.95 16.31 2.51
N THR A 187 -8.82 17.33 3.36
CA THR A 187 -8.65 18.72 2.93
C THR A 187 -7.25 19.19 3.30
N CYS A 188 -6.50 19.67 2.32
CA CYS A 188 -5.15 20.20 2.51
C CYS A 188 -5.08 21.68 2.17
N TYR A 189 -4.37 22.46 2.99
CA TYR A 189 -4.04 23.85 2.81
C TYR A 189 -2.53 24.03 2.77
N ILE A 190 -1.99 24.57 1.68
CA ILE A 190 -0.56 24.84 1.51
C ILE A 190 -0.33 26.33 1.69
N LYS A 191 0.09 26.73 2.89
CA LYS A 191 0.15 28.14 3.33
C LYS A 191 0.99 29.02 2.39
N ASN A 192 2.18 28.55 1.97
CA ASN A 192 3.11 29.35 1.15
C ASN A 192 2.63 29.55 -0.29
N GLU A 193 1.73 28.69 -0.77
CA GLU A 193 1.23 28.72 -2.15
C GLU A 193 -0.19 29.32 -2.23
N ASN A 194 -0.80 29.63 -1.08
CA ASN A 194 -2.21 30.02 -0.97
C ASN A 194 -3.13 29.07 -1.75
N ARG A 195 -2.82 27.76 -1.73
CA ARG A 195 -3.49 26.71 -2.47
C ARG A 195 -4.15 25.74 -1.52
N SER A 196 -5.33 25.25 -1.90
CA SER A 196 -6.01 24.18 -1.19
C SER A 196 -6.62 23.17 -2.15
N PHE A 197 -6.73 21.92 -1.71
CA PHE A 197 -7.37 20.86 -2.48
C PHE A 197 -8.07 19.86 -1.54
N GLU A 198 -9.00 19.10 -2.12
CA GLU A 198 -9.72 18.03 -1.45
C GLU A 198 -9.56 16.72 -2.23
N GLU A 199 -9.22 15.66 -1.51
CA GLU A 199 -9.22 14.29 -2.03
C GLU A 199 -10.17 13.43 -1.20
N THR A 200 -10.83 12.48 -1.85
CA THR A 200 -11.67 11.49 -1.17
C THR A 200 -11.09 10.10 -1.40
N HIS A 201 -10.74 9.42 -0.33
CA HIS A 201 -10.18 8.09 -0.34
C HIS A 201 -11.18 7.09 0.22
N GLN A 202 -11.26 5.91 -0.37
CA GLN A 202 -12.14 4.84 0.10
C GLN A 202 -11.34 3.56 0.29
N GLU A 203 -11.55 2.93 1.43
CA GLU A 203 -10.94 1.66 1.78
C GLU A 203 -12.02 0.70 2.25
N ARG A 204 -11.91 -0.57 1.83
CA ARG A 204 -12.80 -1.63 2.30
C ARG A 204 -12.07 -2.60 3.23
N GLY A 205 -12.71 -2.92 4.35
CA GLY A 205 -12.31 -4.01 5.24
C GLY A 205 -12.71 -5.36 4.65
N TYR A 206 -11.85 -6.36 4.82
CA TYR A 206 -12.12 -7.72 4.36
C TYR A 206 -11.88 -8.70 5.50
N GLN A 207 -12.76 -9.69 5.60
CA GLN A 207 -12.59 -10.81 6.53
C GLN A 207 -11.40 -11.67 6.10
N LEU A 208 -10.50 -12.02 7.03
CA LEU A 208 -9.28 -12.76 6.70
C LEU A 208 -9.52 -14.13 6.02
N PRO A 209 -10.55 -14.92 6.42
CA PRO A 209 -10.87 -16.15 5.69
C PRO A 209 -11.27 -15.91 4.23
N TYR A 210 -11.95 -14.80 3.93
CA TYR A 210 -12.30 -14.43 2.56
C TYR A 210 -11.07 -14.07 1.73
N VAL A 211 -10.16 -13.28 2.29
CA VAL A 211 -8.87 -12.95 1.64
C VAL A 211 -8.06 -14.22 1.38
N GLN A 212 -8.01 -15.13 2.35
CA GLN A 212 -7.32 -16.41 2.19
C GLN A 212 -7.90 -17.23 1.04
N ALA A 213 -9.23 -17.35 0.94
CA ALA A 213 -9.89 -18.08 -0.13
C ALA A 213 -9.57 -17.48 -1.51
N LEU A 214 -9.61 -16.13 -1.65
CA LEU A 214 -9.28 -15.45 -2.90
C LEU A 214 -7.80 -15.64 -3.31
N LEU A 215 -6.88 -15.62 -2.35
CA LEU A 215 -5.47 -15.92 -2.62
C LEU A 215 -5.29 -17.37 -3.10
N GLN A 216 -5.94 -18.34 -2.44
CA GLN A 216 -5.90 -19.75 -2.82
C GLN A 216 -6.51 -19.98 -4.21
N ASP A 217 -7.65 -19.37 -4.50
CA ASP A 217 -8.29 -19.39 -5.82
C ASP A 217 -7.41 -18.77 -6.92
N SER A 218 -6.52 -17.84 -6.54
CA SER A 218 -5.55 -17.22 -7.45
C SER A 218 -4.25 -18.00 -7.61
N GLY A 219 -4.12 -19.16 -6.95
CA GLY A 219 -2.99 -20.08 -7.10
C GLY A 219 -1.87 -19.93 -6.07
N PHE A 220 -2.11 -19.24 -4.94
CA PHE A 220 -1.22 -19.25 -3.79
C PHE A 220 -1.54 -20.47 -2.89
N THR A 221 -0.54 -21.26 -2.56
CA THR A 221 -0.72 -22.52 -1.81
C THR A 221 -0.49 -22.40 -0.32
N GLU A 222 0.29 -21.42 0.11
CA GLU A 222 0.56 -21.12 1.51
C GLU A 222 0.19 -19.66 1.79
N VAL A 223 -0.69 -19.42 2.78
CA VAL A 223 -1.09 -18.08 3.21
C VAL A 223 -0.93 -17.98 4.71
N LYS A 224 -0.22 -16.94 5.17
CA LYS A 224 -0.03 -16.62 6.60
C LYS A 224 -0.48 -15.21 6.89
N PHE A 225 -1.12 -15.04 8.04
CA PHE A 225 -1.51 -13.75 8.58
C PHE A 225 -0.78 -13.49 9.88
N TYR A 226 -0.24 -12.28 10.02
CA TYR A 226 0.44 -11.84 11.22
C TYR A 226 -0.14 -10.51 11.69
N HIS A 227 -0.16 -10.29 12.99
CA HIS A 227 -0.32 -8.94 13.51
C HIS A 227 0.82 -8.09 12.95
N HIS A 228 0.50 -6.96 12.33
CA HIS A 228 1.47 -6.13 11.62
C HIS A 228 2.72 -5.84 12.45
N GLY A 229 3.89 -5.96 11.83
CA GLY A 229 5.19 -5.76 12.48
C GLY A 229 5.66 -6.90 13.38
N THR A 230 4.90 -8.00 13.49
CA THR A 230 5.22 -9.17 14.32
C THR A 230 5.10 -10.47 13.53
N PHE A 231 5.41 -11.60 14.17
CA PHE A 231 5.11 -12.96 13.67
C PHE A 231 4.03 -13.66 14.50
N SER A 232 3.33 -12.93 15.34
CA SER A 232 2.19 -13.44 16.10
C SER A 232 0.95 -13.49 15.21
N PRO A 233 0.05 -14.48 15.40
CA PRO A 233 -1.22 -14.51 14.68
C PRO A 233 -2.07 -13.28 15.04
N PRO A 234 -2.92 -12.79 14.12
CA PRO A 234 -3.85 -11.72 14.42
C PRO A 234 -4.95 -12.19 15.40
N THR A 235 -5.55 -11.23 16.06
CA THR A 235 -6.74 -11.40 16.91
C THR A 235 -7.88 -10.55 16.37
N ASP A 236 -9.07 -10.67 16.95
CA ASP A 236 -10.25 -9.86 16.56
C ASP A 236 -10.02 -8.34 16.79
N LEU A 237 -9.06 -7.98 17.63
CA LEU A 237 -8.67 -6.58 17.91
C LEU A 237 -7.47 -6.10 17.06
N THR A 238 -7.01 -6.90 16.14
CA THR A 238 -5.89 -6.50 15.27
C THR A 238 -6.35 -5.44 14.29
N VAL A 239 -5.72 -4.27 14.36
CA VAL A 239 -6.03 -3.12 13.51
C VAL A 239 -5.52 -3.31 12.08
N ARG A 240 -4.31 -3.86 11.94
CA ARG A 240 -3.62 -4.06 10.66
C ARG A 240 -2.94 -5.42 10.64
N VAL A 241 -3.09 -6.12 9.57
CA VAL A 241 -2.43 -7.42 9.37
C VAL A 241 -1.35 -7.32 8.30
N MET A 242 -0.31 -8.14 8.46
CA MET A 242 0.63 -8.45 7.40
C MET A 242 0.26 -9.83 6.84
N VAL A 243 0.11 -9.91 5.53
CA VAL A 243 -0.25 -11.13 4.81
C VAL A 243 0.94 -11.59 3.97
N VAL A 244 1.22 -12.88 4.02
CA VAL A 244 2.30 -13.51 3.27
C VAL A 244 1.71 -14.68 2.50
N ALA A 245 1.84 -14.65 1.17
CA ALA A 245 1.29 -15.66 0.28
C ALA A 245 2.37 -16.22 -0.65
N LYS A 246 2.37 -17.56 -0.84
CA LYS A 246 3.36 -18.28 -1.65
C LYS A 246 2.71 -19.26 -2.61
#